data_2fa36773545d1cdd3fa9fc069356d632
#
_entry.id   2fa36773545d1cdd3fa9fc069356d632
#
_cell.length_a   1.000
_cell.length_b   1.000
_cell.length_c   1.000
_cell.angle_alpha   90.00
_cell.angle_beta   90.00
_cell.angle_gamma   90.00
#
_symmetry.space_group_name_H-M   'P 1'
#
loop_
_entity.id
_entity.type
_entity.pdbx_description
1 polymer ?
#
loop_
_entity_poly.entity_id
_entity_poly.type
_entity_poly.pdbx_seq_one_letter_code
_entity_poly.pdbx_strand_id
1 'polypeptide(L)'
;ESTRKNYFLLISTMKSFPDWKNTLWSATIRLHQIKYAEQTGIPPVNRGMLMFYNMGNIEDLTAENSIYDFATAELYTNRISEYPLPVDAALPCYSWGLLFDGQELLKIFYPLYPAQVDENILLKKVKPGISLKVIFISEVNFL
;
A
#
# COMPACT_ATOMS: atom_id res chain seq x y z
N GLU A 1 -0.16 -6.14 -20.24
CA GLU A 1 0.77 -5.29 -21.00
C GLU A 1 0.04 -4.21 -21.82
N SER A 2 -1.02 -4.56 -22.51
CA SER A 2 -1.84 -3.62 -23.30
C SER A 2 -2.42 -2.47 -22.48
N THR A 3 -3.02 -2.75 -21.32
CA THR A 3 -3.64 -1.74 -20.46
C THR A 3 -2.64 -0.68 -19.99
N ARG A 4 -1.44 -1.09 -19.58
CA ARG A 4 -0.39 -0.19 -19.11
C ARG A 4 0.10 0.75 -20.21
N LYS A 5 0.33 0.23 -21.42
CA LYS A 5 0.71 1.04 -22.58
C LYS A 5 -0.33 2.11 -22.86
N ASN A 6 -1.63 1.76 -22.74
CA ASN A 6 -2.73 2.70 -22.92
C ASN A 6 -2.74 3.81 -21.86
N TYR A 7 -2.47 3.48 -20.58
CA TYR A 7 -2.34 4.49 -19.53
C TYR A 7 -1.17 5.45 -19.78
N PHE A 8 -0.02 4.93 -20.17
CA PHE A 8 1.14 5.79 -20.44
C PHE A 8 0.90 6.68 -21.65
N LEU A 9 0.25 6.17 -22.70
CA LEU A 9 -0.16 6.96 -23.85
C LEU A 9 -1.16 8.06 -23.46
N LEU A 10 -2.16 7.73 -22.64
CA LEU A 10 -3.14 8.68 -22.15
C LEU A 10 -2.47 9.83 -21.37
N ILE A 11 -1.60 9.53 -20.43
CA ILE A 11 -0.87 10.55 -19.67
C ILE A 11 -0.03 11.44 -20.61
N SER A 12 0.69 10.84 -21.55
CA SER A 12 1.50 11.59 -22.51
C SER A 12 0.64 12.50 -23.40
N THR A 13 -0.53 12.03 -23.81
CA THR A 13 -1.48 12.82 -24.58
C THR A 13 -2.04 13.97 -23.75
N MET A 14 -2.46 13.73 -22.51
CA MET A 14 -2.98 14.78 -21.64
C MET A 14 -1.94 15.88 -21.39
N LYS A 15 -0.68 15.53 -21.20
CA LYS A 15 0.43 16.49 -21.02
C LYS A 15 0.67 17.37 -22.24
N SER A 16 0.23 16.99 -23.43
CA SER A 16 0.37 17.79 -24.65
C SER A 16 -0.68 18.90 -24.79
N PHE A 17 -1.76 18.88 -24.02
CA PHE A 17 -2.77 19.95 -24.05
C PHE A 17 -2.24 21.24 -23.43
N PRO A 18 -2.56 22.43 -24.02
CA PRO A 18 -2.06 23.71 -23.55
C PRO A 18 -2.33 24.00 -22.08
N ASP A 19 -3.53 23.71 -21.60
CA ASP A 19 -3.97 23.96 -20.23
C ASP A 19 -3.22 23.11 -19.18
N TRP A 20 -2.58 22.03 -19.62
CA TRP A 20 -1.92 21.06 -18.75
C TRP A 20 -0.39 21.04 -18.91
N LYS A 21 0.11 21.83 -19.83
CA LYS A 21 1.54 21.86 -20.19
C LYS A 21 2.45 22.21 -18.99
N ASN A 22 1.97 23.07 -18.09
CA ASN A 22 2.73 23.53 -16.91
C ASN A 22 2.30 22.81 -15.62
N THR A 23 1.51 21.75 -15.73
CA THR A 23 1.05 20.97 -14.57
C THR A 23 2.10 19.94 -14.16
N LEU A 24 2.35 19.83 -12.86
CA LEU A 24 3.15 18.74 -12.31
C LEU A 24 2.31 17.47 -12.19
N TRP A 25 2.78 16.43 -12.86
CA TRP A 25 2.12 15.13 -12.86
C TRP A 25 2.81 14.20 -11.90
N SER A 26 2.03 13.50 -11.10
CA SER A 26 2.51 12.41 -10.24
C SER A 26 1.71 11.15 -10.50
N ALA A 27 2.36 10.01 -10.34
CA ALA A 27 1.73 8.70 -10.42
C ALA A 27 2.09 7.86 -9.21
N THR A 28 1.14 7.06 -8.75
CA THR A 28 1.38 6.09 -7.69
C THR A 28 2.27 4.97 -8.20
N ILE A 29 3.33 4.67 -7.45
CA ILE A 29 4.30 3.62 -7.72
C ILE A 29 4.20 2.57 -6.61
N ARG A 30 4.05 1.32 -6.98
CA ARG A 30 4.11 0.20 -6.05
C ARG A 30 5.56 -0.25 -5.85
N LEU A 31 5.88 -0.80 -4.69
CA LEU A 31 7.24 -1.24 -4.36
C LEU A 31 7.86 -2.16 -5.43
N HIS A 32 7.11 -3.15 -5.92
CA HIS A 32 7.61 -4.05 -6.94
C HIS A 32 7.96 -3.35 -8.27
N GLN A 33 7.36 -2.17 -8.57
CA GLN A 33 7.68 -1.40 -9.77
C GLN A 33 9.06 -0.75 -9.68
N ILE A 34 9.56 -0.47 -8.49
CA ILE A 34 10.94 -0.04 -8.28
C ILE A 34 11.91 -1.15 -8.72
N LYS A 35 11.69 -2.37 -8.21
CA LYS A 35 12.57 -3.52 -8.48
C LYS A 35 12.53 -3.97 -9.94
N TYR A 36 11.36 -3.91 -10.55
CA TYR A 36 11.12 -4.41 -11.90
C TYR A 36 10.82 -3.28 -12.89
N ALA A 37 11.48 -2.14 -12.74
CA ALA A 37 11.24 -0.94 -13.53
C ALA A 37 11.35 -1.19 -15.05
N GLU A 38 12.32 -1.98 -15.49
CA GLU A 38 12.49 -2.36 -16.89
C GLU A 38 11.28 -3.14 -17.44
N GLN A 39 10.69 -4.01 -16.62
CA GLN A 39 9.55 -4.83 -17.00
C GLN A 39 8.22 -4.08 -16.89
N THR A 40 8.08 -3.26 -15.85
CA THR A 40 6.85 -2.51 -15.56
C THR A 40 6.77 -1.21 -16.34
N GLY A 41 7.90 -0.70 -16.81
CA GLY A 41 8.01 0.60 -17.44
C GLY A 41 7.92 1.75 -16.46
N ILE A 42 8.36 2.91 -16.89
CA ILE A 42 8.34 4.15 -16.10
C ILE A 42 7.17 5.02 -16.59
N PRO A 43 6.26 5.44 -15.71
CA PRO A 43 5.16 6.32 -16.13
C PRO A 43 5.71 7.68 -16.59
N PRO A 44 5.15 8.29 -17.64
CA PRO A 44 5.60 9.54 -18.20
C PRO A 44 5.13 10.75 -17.35
N VAL A 45 5.53 10.78 -16.08
CA VAL A 45 5.17 11.82 -15.10
C VAL A 45 6.42 12.51 -14.56
N ASN A 46 6.21 13.57 -13.78
CA ASN A 46 7.31 14.35 -13.21
C ASN A 46 7.87 13.72 -11.92
N ARG A 47 7.00 13.04 -11.15
CA ARG A 47 7.33 12.39 -9.88
C ARG A 47 6.54 11.11 -9.68
N GLY A 48 7.09 10.19 -8.90
CA GLY A 48 6.38 9.04 -8.38
C GLY A 48 5.94 9.24 -6.93
N MET A 49 4.79 8.69 -6.54
CA MET A 49 4.37 8.55 -5.14
C MET A 49 4.49 7.08 -4.77
N LEU A 50 5.56 6.72 -4.09
CA LEU A 50 5.84 5.35 -3.70
C LEU A 50 4.95 4.92 -2.54
N MET A 51 4.15 3.88 -2.75
CA MET A 51 3.24 3.32 -1.74
C MET A 51 4.03 2.44 -0.76
N PHE A 52 4.38 3.01 0.39
CA PHE A 52 5.07 2.30 1.48
C PHE A 52 4.08 1.66 2.47
N TYR A 53 3.08 0.95 1.94
CA TYR A 53 2.04 0.29 2.71
C TYR A 53 1.43 -0.88 1.92
N ASN A 54 0.58 -1.69 2.60
CA ASN A 54 -0.02 -2.91 2.04
C ASN A 54 1.05 -3.90 1.53
N MET A 55 2.07 -4.12 2.35
CA MET A 55 3.22 -4.95 2.00
C MET A 55 3.02 -6.43 2.35
N GLY A 56 2.26 -6.70 3.41
CA GLY A 56 1.99 -8.05 3.87
C GLY A 56 0.75 -8.68 3.23
N ASN A 57 0.67 -10.00 3.30
CA ASN A 57 -0.53 -10.73 2.91
C ASN A 57 -1.60 -10.59 4.00
N ILE A 58 -2.74 -10.01 3.68
CA ILE A 58 -3.87 -9.84 4.62
C ILE A 58 -4.53 -11.16 5.02
N GLU A 59 -4.36 -12.21 4.22
CA GLU A 59 -4.91 -13.55 4.47
C GLU A 59 -3.97 -14.41 5.33
N ASP A 60 -2.75 -13.96 5.57
CA ASP A 60 -1.78 -14.66 6.38
C ASP A 60 -1.97 -14.33 7.87
N LEU A 61 -2.52 -15.28 8.61
CA LEU A 61 -2.71 -15.17 10.06
C LEU A 61 -1.38 -15.06 10.84
N THR A 62 -0.27 -15.52 10.27
CA THR A 62 1.05 -15.49 10.91
C THR A 62 1.77 -14.17 10.69
N ALA A 63 1.39 -13.39 9.68
CA ALA A 63 1.98 -12.09 9.41
C ALA A 63 1.73 -11.14 10.60
N GLU A 64 2.76 -10.55 11.15
CA GLU A 64 2.64 -9.62 12.28
C GLU A 64 1.92 -8.33 11.88
N ASN A 65 2.25 -7.84 10.68
CA ASN A 65 1.68 -6.61 10.15
C ASN A 65 1.48 -6.70 8.64
N SER A 66 0.23 -6.63 8.18
CA SER A 66 -0.11 -6.65 6.74
C SER A 66 -0.08 -5.26 6.10
N ILE A 67 -0.03 -4.19 6.89
CA ILE A 67 0.05 -2.81 6.37
C ILE A 67 1.49 -2.45 6.06
N TYR A 68 2.40 -2.66 7.02
CA TYR A 68 3.81 -2.35 6.87
C TYR A 68 4.66 -3.53 7.36
N ASP A 69 5.58 -3.97 6.52
CA ASP A 69 6.56 -5.00 6.83
C ASP A 69 7.96 -4.48 6.54
N PHE A 70 8.77 -4.37 7.61
CA PHE A 70 10.11 -3.80 7.52
C PHE A 70 11.03 -4.60 6.59
N ALA A 71 11.00 -5.94 6.70
CA ALA A 71 11.84 -6.80 5.89
C ALA A 71 11.50 -6.68 4.39
N THR A 72 10.20 -6.61 4.08
CA THR A 72 9.75 -6.34 2.72
C THR A 72 10.16 -4.95 2.25
N ALA A 73 10.01 -3.92 3.08
CA ALA A 73 10.41 -2.55 2.74
C ALA A 73 11.91 -2.47 2.41
N GLU A 74 12.75 -3.09 3.21
CA GLU A 74 14.21 -3.08 3.03
C GLU A 74 14.65 -3.66 1.68
N LEU A 75 13.96 -4.68 1.17
CA LEU A 75 14.25 -5.27 -0.14
C LEU A 75 14.15 -4.27 -1.30
N TYR A 76 13.41 -3.19 -1.12
CA TYR A 76 13.16 -2.20 -2.17
C TYR A 76 13.84 -0.85 -1.92
N THR A 77 14.09 -0.47 -0.65
CA THR A 77 14.66 0.84 -0.29
C THR A 77 16.01 1.08 -0.93
N ASN A 78 16.86 0.07 -0.99
CA ASN A 78 18.19 0.16 -1.58
C ASN A 78 18.18 0.44 -3.09
N ARG A 79 17.04 0.28 -3.76
CA ARG A 79 16.88 0.51 -5.19
C ARG A 79 16.12 1.79 -5.54
N ILE A 80 15.63 2.51 -4.55
CA ILE A 80 14.86 3.75 -4.79
C ILE A 80 15.71 4.79 -5.51
N SER A 81 17.00 4.89 -5.15
CA SER A 81 17.93 5.83 -5.78
C SER A 81 18.23 5.51 -7.25
N GLU A 82 17.99 4.27 -7.67
CA GLU A 82 18.20 3.82 -9.06
C GLU A 82 16.96 4.09 -9.93
N TYR A 83 15.81 4.43 -9.31
CA TYR A 83 14.58 4.65 -10.06
C TYR A 83 14.63 5.96 -10.84
N PRO A 84 14.26 5.95 -12.16
CA PRO A 84 14.47 7.10 -13.03
C PRO A 84 13.67 8.35 -12.72
N LEU A 85 12.65 8.26 -11.86
CA LEU A 85 11.86 9.40 -11.42
C LEU A 85 12.20 9.77 -9.98
N PRO A 86 12.16 11.06 -9.61
CA PRO A 86 12.08 11.45 -8.21
C PRO A 86 10.84 10.81 -7.57
N VAL A 87 10.99 10.20 -6.41
CA VAL A 87 9.87 9.56 -5.69
C VAL A 87 9.70 10.18 -4.31
N ASP A 88 8.43 10.41 -3.95
CA ASP A 88 8.00 10.74 -2.61
C ASP A 88 7.45 9.47 -1.95
N ALA A 89 7.59 9.30 -0.64
CA ALA A 89 7.07 8.15 0.08
C ALA A 89 5.69 8.47 0.66
N ALA A 90 4.69 7.66 0.32
CA ALA A 90 3.40 7.65 0.99
C ALA A 90 3.43 6.63 2.12
N LEU A 91 3.38 7.12 3.36
CA LEU A 91 3.38 6.30 4.56
C LEU A 91 1.95 6.05 5.04
N PRO A 92 1.66 4.87 5.60
CA PRO A 92 0.35 4.58 6.11
C PRO A 92 0.11 5.32 7.43
N CYS A 93 -1.08 5.91 7.57
CA CYS A 93 -1.55 6.53 8.81
C CYS A 93 -2.92 5.96 9.23
N TYR A 94 -3.13 4.68 9.00
CA TYR A 94 -4.39 4.01 9.26
C TYR A 94 -4.18 2.65 9.95
N SER A 95 -5.27 2.09 10.46
CA SER A 95 -5.32 0.77 11.05
C SER A 95 -6.54 0.02 10.55
N TRP A 96 -6.47 -1.28 10.54
CA TRP A 96 -7.61 -2.14 10.25
C TRP A 96 -7.67 -3.35 11.17
N GLY A 97 -8.87 -3.94 11.27
CA GLY A 97 -9.08 -5.23 11.90
C GLY A 97 -9.46 -6.28 10.86
N LEU A 98 -8.87 -7.44 10.96
CA LEU A 98 -9.12 -8.58 10.10
C LEU A 98 -9.88 -9.64 10.89
N LEU A 99 -11.08 -9.99 10.46
CA LEU A 99 -11.91 -11.02 11.08
C LEU A 99 -11.75 -12.32 10.31
N PHE A 100 -11.38 -13.37 11.01
CA PHE A 100 -11.20 -14.70 10.43
C PHE A 100 -12.17 -15.72 11.06
N ASP A 101 -12.58 -16.70 10.27
CA ASP A 101 -13.15 -17.98 10.72
C ASP A 101 -12.16 -19.09 10.35
N GLY A 102 -11.49 -19.63 11.37
CA GLY A 102 -10.33 -20.50 11.13
C GLY A 102 -9.23 -19.78 10.36
N GLN A 103 -9.03 -20.14 9.12
CA GLN A 103 -8.04 -19.50 8.23
C GLN A 103 -8.66 -18.59 7.16
N GLU A 104 -9.99 -18.53 7.08
CA GLU A 104 -10.69 -17.75 6.08
C GLU A 104 -10.90 -16.32 6.55
N LEU A 105 -10.46 -15.33 5.75
CA LEU A 105 -10.71 -13.92 5.99
C LEU A 105 -12.16 -13.58 5.67
N LEU A 106 -12.97 -13.30 6.69
CA LEU A 106 -14.39 -12.98 6.54
C LEU A 106 -14.63 -11.49 6.25
N LYS A 107 -13.90 -10.60 6.95
CA LYS A 107 -14.18 -9.17 6.88
C LYS A 107 -12.98 -8.33 7.28
N ILE A 108 -12.88 -7.15 6.64
CA ILE A 108 -11.97 -6.08 7.01
C ILE A 108 -12.79 -4.94 7.63
N PHE A 109 -12.39 -4.50 8.82
CA PHE A 109 -12.92 -3.30 9.49
C PHE A 109 -11.96 -2.13 9.28
N TYR A 110 -12.46 -1.05 8.72
CA TYR A 110 -11.66 0.14 8.43
C TYR A 110 -12.47 1.43 8.62
N PRO A 111 -11.94 2.41 9.33
CA PRO A 111 -10.79 2.32 10.25
C PRO A 111 -11.16 1.55 11.52
N LEU A 112 -10.19 0.94 12.18
CA LEU A 112 -10.38 0.33 13.49
C LEU A 112 -9.24 0.78 14.42
N TYR A 113 -9.59 1.45 15.51
CA TYR A 113 -8.64 1.97 16.49
C TYR A 113 -8.64 1.11 17.78
N PRO A 114 -7.51 1.09 18.55
CA PRO A 114 -7.40 0.26 19.77
C PRO A 114 -8.58 0.45 20.75
N ALA A 115 -8.96 1.68 21.03
CA ALA A 115 -10.05 1.98 21.94
C ALA A 115 -11.39 1.38 21.50
N GLN A 116 -11.62 1.25 20.20
CA GLN A 116 -12.84 0.66 19.66
C GLN A 116 -12.88 -0.87 19.80
N VAL A 117 -11.71 -1.52 19.90
CA VAL A 117 -11.63 -2.97 20.10
C VAL A 117 -12.06 -3.33 21.52
N ASP A 118 -11.63 -2.56 22.51
CA ASP A 118 -11.94 -2.81 23.93
C ASP A 118 -13.42 -2.57 24.26
N GLU A 119 -14.05 -1.61 23.57
CA GLU A 119 -15.46 -1.24 23.78
C GLU A 119 -16.43 -2.11 22.98
N ASN A 120 -15.97 -2.83 21.96
CA ASN A 120 -16.87 -3.44 20.98
C ASN A 120 -17.39 -4.81 21.47
N ILE A 121 -18.64 -4.81 21.92
CA ILE A 121 -19.41 -5.99 22.38
C ILE A 121 -19.48 -7.10 21.30
N LEU A 122 -19.28 -6.76 20.03
CA LEU A 122 -19.24 -7.74 18.94
C LEU A 122 -18.09 -8.74 19.10
N LEU A 123 -16.96 -8.32 19.68
CA LEU A 123 -15.81 -9.19 19.93
C LEU A 123 -16.05 -10.14 21.11
N LYS A 124 -16.92 -9.77 22.06
CA LYS A 124 -17.28 -10.61 23.22
C LYS A 124 -18.25 -11.74 22.87
N LYS A 125 -18.89 -11.72 21.70
CA LYS A 125 -19.85 -12.73 21.22
C LYS A 125 -19.31 -13.57 20.07
N VAL A 126 -18.01 -13.59 19.87
CA VAL A 126 -17.40 -14.36 18.80
C VAL A 126 -17.56 -15.85 19.10
N LYS A 127 -18.09 -16.61 18.12
CA LYS A 127 -18.25 -18.07 18.20
C LYS A 127 -16.87 -18.73 18.33
N PRO A 128 -16.78 -19.91 18.96
CA PRO A 128 -15.54 -20.70 18.92
C PRO A 128 -15.05 -20.87 17.47
N GLY A 129 -13.76 -20.58 17.21
CA GLY A 129 -13.16 -20.63 15.88
C GLY A 129 -13.06 -19.27 15.16
N ILE A 130 -13.76 -18.24 15.60
CA ILE A 130 -13.60 -16.89 15.05
C ILE A 130 -12.51 -16.15 15.82
N SER A 131 -11.58 -15.55 15.09
CA SER A 131 -10.51 -14.72 15.65
C SER A 131 -10.52 -13.33 15.02
N LEU A 132 -10.23 -12.31 15.82
CA LEU A 132 -10.00 -10.95 15.34
C LEU A 132 -8.53 -10.61 15.49
N LYS A 133 -7.88 -10.40 14.36
CA LYS A 133 -6.52 -9.85 14.31
C LYS A 133 -6.62 -8.35 14.05
N VAL A 134 -6.16 -7.56 15.01
CA VAL A 134 -6.12 -6.11 14.87
C VAL A 134 -4.69 -5.69 14.56
N ILE A 135 -4.53 -4.96 13.47
CA ILE A 135 -3.23 -4.49 13.02
C ILE A 135 -3.21 -2.97 13.15
N PHE A 136 -2.32 -2.50 14.01
CA PHE A 136 -2.06 -1.09 14.21
C PHE A 136 -0.66 -0.76 13.71
N ILE A 137 -0.49 0.42 13.18
CA ILE A 137 0.82 1.03 13.04
C ILE A 137 1.05 1.82 14.32
N SER A 138 1.58 1.15 15.34
CA SER A 138 2.14 1.82 16.49
C SER A 138 3.56 2.20 16.13
N GLU A 139 3.80 3.49 15.95
CA GLU A 139 5.13 4.10 15.79
C GLU A 139 5.93 3.57 14.58
N VAL A 140 5.89 4.30 13.50
CA VAL A 140 6.94 4.23 12.49
C VAL A 140 8.14 4.97 13.08
N ASN A 141 9.04 4.26 13.74
CA ASN A 141 10.33 4.81 14.12
C ASN A 141 11.12 5.07 12.84
N PHE A 142 11.15 6.32 12.40
CA PHE A 142 12.07 6.78 11.38
C PHE A 142 13.46 6.92 12.04
N LEU A 143 14.38 6.04 11.70
CA LEU A 143 15.81 6.22 11.94
C LEU A 143 16.42 7.08 10.83
#